data_970e4f809d6dab33b809f58a1e923f55
#
_entry.id   970e4f809d6dab33b809f58a1e923f55
#
_cell.length_a   1.000
_cell.length_b   1.000
_cell.length_c   1.000
_cell.angle_alpha   90.00
_cell.angle_beta   90.00
_cell.angle_gamma   90.00
#
_symmetry.space_group_name_H-M   'P 1'
#
loop_
_entity.id
_entity.type
_entity.pdbx_description
1 polymer ?
#
loop_
_entity_poly.entity_id
_entity_poly.type
_entity_poly.pdbx_seq_one_letter_code
_entity_poly.pdbx_strand_id
1 'polypeptide(L)'
;MSYQTLKHAVSARLDIKKSEFIAYAYPVTSREQAMFHVEQLRVQYADARHHCWAYIIGDPDNTTSAGFDDDGEPSGTAGRPILNVLQHKSIGNVIIIVVRYFGGIKLGAGGLTRAYAGSAQAAVDEMVLLPYVPMAQVQIIAEFATEAQCRYVVEDLGGHIDDVTYSKQVTLTVTLAEADIDRLKERLAMDGRVLESP
;
A
#
# COMPACT_ATOMS: atom_id res chain seq x y z
N MET A 1 -8.83 11.11 3.50
CA MET A 1 -9.84 10.03 3.47
C MET A 1 -9.14 8.75 3.86
N SER A 2 -9.78 7.89 4.63
CA SER A 2 -9.18 6.61 5.05
C SER A 2 -9.51 5.56 3.99
N TYR A 3 -8.51 4.94 3.42
CA TYR A 3 -8.63 3.76 2.57
C TYR A 3 -8.09 2.53 3.31
N GLN A 4 -8.25 1.36 2.72
CA GLN A 4 -7.74 0.12 3.29
C GLN A 4 -6.43 -0.29 2.62
N THR A 5 -5.56 -0.93 3.38
CA THR A 5 -4.32 -1.51 2.87
C THR A 5 -4.14 -2.94 3.34
N LEU A 6 -3.37 -3.70 2.58
CA LEU A 6 -3.09 -5.10 2.87
C LEU A 6 -2.09 -5.23 4.03
N LYS A 7 -2.43 -6.05 5.03
CA LYS A 7 -1.57 -6.27 6.21
C LYS A 7 -0.31 -7.08 5.90
N HIS A 8 -0.45 -8.14 5.10
CA HIS A 8 0.64 -9.05 4.73
C HIS A 8 0.32 -9.70 3.38
N ALA A 9 1.35 -10.20 2.70
CA ALA A 9 1.20 -10.88 1.42
C ALA A 9 0.23 -12.06 1.50
N VAL A 10 -0.57 -12.25 0.44
CA VAL A 10 -1.49 -13.36 0.27
C VAL A 10 -1.42 -13.89 -1.16
N SER A 11 -1.93 -15.09 -1.37
CA SER A 11 -2.06 -15.68 -2.70
C SER A 11 -3.35 -16.49 -2.82
N ALA A 12 -3.86 -16.57 -4.05
CA ALA A 12 -5.01 -17.39 -4.40
C ALA A 12 -4.79 -18.07 -5.76
N ARG A 13 -5.41 -19.21 -5.98
CA ARG A 13 -5.29 -19.97 -7.23
C ARG A 13 -6.66 -20.29 -7.79
N LEU A 14 -6.81 -20.11 -9.11
CA LEU A 14 -8.00 -20.47 -9.86
C LEU A 14 -7.63 -21.30 -11.09
N ASP A 15 -8.41 -22.33 -11.36
CA ASP A 15 -8.33 -23.13 -12.59
C ASP A 15 -9.56 -22.82 -13.47
N ILE A 16 -9.32 -22.27 -14.66
CA ILE A 16 -10.37 -21.87 -15.60
C ILE A 16 -10.08 -22.47 -16.97
N LYS A 17 -10.95 -23.39 -17.45
CA LYS A 17 -10.79 -24.08 -18.74
C LYS A 17 -9.38 -24.65 -18.93
N LYS A 18 -8.85 -25.35 -17.93
CA LYS A 18 -7.50 -25.94 -17.89
C LYS A 18 -6.36 -24.90 -17.81
N SER A 19 -6.61 -23.61 -17.93
CA SER A 19 -5.63 -22.59 -17.60
C SER A 19 -5.56 -22.39 -16.09
N GLU A 20 -4.35 -22.28 -15.57
CA GLU A 20 -4.07 -21.98 -14.17
C GLU A 20 -3.75 -20.51 -14.02
N PHE A 21 -4.37 -19.86 -13.03
CA PHE A 21 -4.14 -18.48 -12.65
C PHE A 21 -3.74 -18.45 -11.18
N ILE A 22 -2.54 -17.93 -10.88
CA ILE A 22 -2.03 -17.79 -9.52
C ILE A 22 -1.89 -16.30 -9.24
N ALA A 23 -2.76 -15.77 -8.39
CA ALA A 23 -2.74 -14.37 -7.99
C ALA A 23 -1.95 -14.20 -6.70
N TYR A 24 -1.03 -13.26 -6.68
CA TYR A 24 -0.26 -12.81 -5.52
C TYR A 24 -0.58 -11.37 -5.24
N ALA A 25 -0.79 -11.04 -3.97
CA ALA A 25 -0.95 -9.65 -3.53
C ALA A 25 0.11 -9.31 -2.48
N TYR A 26 0.73 -8.14 -2.64
CA TYR A 26 1.76 -7.65 -1.73
C TYR A 26 1.45 -6.21 -1.29
N PRO A 27 1.65 -5.88 0.00
CA PRO A 27 1.64 -4.48 0.44
C PRO A 27 2.87 -3.77 -0.13
N VAL A 28 2.68 -2.62 -0.75
CA VAL A 28 3.74 -1.82 -1.36
C VAL A 28 3.46 -0.34 -1.16
N THR A 29 4.50 0.47 -0.94
CA THR A 29 4.39 1.92 -0.75
C THR A 29 5.05 2.73 -1.88
N SER A 30 5.67 2.03 -2.83
CA SER A 30 6.27 2.66 -4.01
C SER A 30 6.19 1.76 -5.24
N ARG A 31 6.34 2.38 -6.43
CA ARG A 31 6.42 1.66 -7.70
C ARG A 31 7.62 0.71 -7.74
N GLU A 32 8.75 1.10 -7.16
CA GLU A 32 9.97 0.29 -7.10
C GLU A 32 9.73 -1.01 -6.35
N GLN A 33 9.06 -0.94 -5.19
CA GLN A 33 8.67 -2.13 -4.42
C GLN A 33 7.70 -3.01 -5.22
N ALA A 34 6.73 -2.42 -5.92
CA ALA A 34 5.80 -3.16 -6.76
C ALA A 34 6.55 -3.93 -7.86
N MET A 35 7.44 -3.27 -8.59
CA MET A 35 8.22 -3.90 -9.66
C MET A 35 9.20 -4.96 -9.13
N PHE A 36 9.74 -4.77 -7.92
CA PHE A 36 10.56 -5.79 -7.27
C PHE A 36 9.79 -7.13 -7.14
N HIS A 37 8.53 -7.09 -6.69
CA HIS A 37 7.72 -8.31 -6.58
C HIS A 37 7.40 -8.94 -7.95
N VAL A 38 7.20 -8.13 -8.99
CA VAL A 38 7.01 -8.63 -10.36
C VAL A 38 8.23 -9.43 -10.80
N GLU A 39 9.44 -8.88 -10.62
CA GLU A 39 10.67 -9.56 -11.00
C GLU A 39 10.92 -10.84 -10.16
N GLN A 40 10.60 -10.83 -8.86
CA GLN A 40 10.69 -12.04 -8.03
C GLN A 40 9.80 -13.16 -8.57
N LEU A 41 8.55 -12.86 -8.94
CA LEU A 41 7.63 -13.86 -9.50
C LEU A 41 8.02 -14.29 -10.91
N ARG A 42 8.62 -13.42 -11.73
CA ARG A 42 9.20 -13.81 -13.03
C ARG A 42 10.35 -14.82 -12.88
N VAL A 43 11.17 -14.67 -11.86
CA VAL A 43 12.22 -15.64 -11.55
C VAL A 43 11.63 -16.94 -11.01
N GLN A 44 10.67 -16.85 -10.09
CA GLN A 44 10.04 -18.01 -9.46
C GLN A 44 9.23 -18.85 -10.45
N TYR A 45 8.55 -18.22 -11.41
CA TYR A 45 7.69 -18.83 -12.42
C TYR A 45 8.22 -18.54 -13.83
N ALA A 46 9.50 -18.82 -14.04
CA ALA A 46 10.20 -18.51 -15.30
C ALA A 46 9.64 -19.25 -16.54
N ASP A 47 8.91 -20.32 -16.33
CA ASP A 47 8.23 -21.11 -17.36
C ASP A 47 6.81 -20.59 -17.69
N ALA A 48 6.25 -19.70 -16.89
CA ALA A 48 4.99 -19.03 -17.17
C ALA A 48 5.17 -17.94 -18.25
N ARG A 49 4.18 -17.82 -19.14
CA ARG A 49 4.25 -16.84 -20.25
C ARG A 49 3.79 -15.45 -19.87
N HIS A 50 2.94 -15.33 -18.85
CA HIS A 50 2.26 -14.08 -18.51
C HIS A 50 2.32 -13.84 -17.01
N HIS A 51 2.82 -12.64 -16.62
CA HIS A 51 2.85 -12.12 -15.28
C HIS A 51 2.15 -10.77 -15.32
N CYS A 52 0.82 -10.79 -15.44
CA CYS A 52 0.02 -9.59 -15.55
C CYS A 52 -0.18 -8.96 -14.18
N TRP A 53 -0.11 -7.64 -14.09
CA TRP A 53 -0.17 -6.98 -12.79
C TRP A 53 -0.89 -5.65 -12.84
N ALA A 54 -1.34 -5.21 -11.66
CA ALA A 54 -1.75 -3.83 -11.40
C ALA A 54 -1.40 -3.43 -9.97
N TYR A 55 -1.03 -2.15 -9.78
CA TYR A 55 -0.77 -1.58 -8.47
C TYR A 55 -1.48 -0.24 -8.29
N ILE A 56 -1.73 0.10 -7.03
CA ILE A 56 -2.18 1.42 -6.58
C ILE A 56 -1.30 1.85 -5.41
N ILE A 57 -0.67 3.02 -5.51
CA ILE A 57 0.06 3.68 -4.43
C ILE A 57 -0.76 4.87 -3.98
N GLY A 58 -0.98 4.99 -2.68
CA GLY A 58 -1.82 6.01 -2.07
C GLY A 58 -3.31 5.64 -2.07
N ASP A 59 -4.15 6.65 -1.88
CA ASP A 59 -5.60 6.53 -1.85
C ASP A 59 -6.14 6.10 -3.23
N PRO A 60 -6.94 5.02 -3.34
CA PRO A 60 -7.51 4.58 -4.60
C PRO A 60 -8.35 5.62 -5.35
N ASP A 61 -8.98 6.55 -4.62
CA ASP A 61 -9.78 7.63 -5.20
C ASP A 61 -8.94 8.86 -5.61
N ASN A 62 -7.72 8.98 -5.04
CA ASN A 62 -6.77 10.05 -5.33
C ASN A 62 -5.34 9.50 -5.33
N THR A 63 -5.03 8.65 -6.30
CA THR A 63 -3.78 7.89 -6.32
C THR A 63 -2.56 8.77 -6.52
N THR A 64 -1.51 8.52 -5.73
CA THR A 64 -0.17 9.09 -5.97
C THR A 64 0.45 8.47 -7.23
N SER A 65 0.27 7.16 -7.41
CA SER A 65 0.70 6.43 -8.60
C SER A 65 -0.13 5.16 -8.77
N ALA A 66 -0.52 4.86 -10.01
CA ALA A 66 -1.15 3.60 -10.37
C ALA A 66 -0.63 3.12 -11.71
N GLY A 67 -0.57 1.82 -11.89
CA GLY A 67 -0.11 1.22 -13.14
C GLY A 67 -0.61 -0.21 -13.30
N PHE A 68 -0.57 -0.68 -14.55
CA PHE A 68 -0.90 -2.05 -14.90
C PHE A 68 -0.15 -2.49 -16.16
N ASP A 69 -0.05 -3.82 -16.35
CA ASP A 69 0.54 -4.42 -17.54
C ASP A 69 -0.18 -5.72 -17.89
N ASP A 70 -0.44 -5.92 -19.17
CA ASP A 70 -1.05 -7.13 -19.70
C ASP A 70 -0.01 -8.23 -20.00
N ASP A 71 1.29 -7.94 -19.93
CA ASP A 71 2.45 -8.86 -20.11
C ASP A 71 2.24 -9.88 -21.24
N GLY A 72 1.90 -9.38 -22.45
CA GLY A 72 1.70 -10.18 -23.66
C GLY A 72 0.31 -10.81 -23.83
N GLU A 73 -0.62 -10.63 -22.89
CA GLU A 73 -2.03 -10.89 -23.15
C GLU A 73 -2.62 -9.80 -24.09
N PRO A 74 -3.76 -10.05 -24.75
CA PRO A 74 -4.42 -9.02 -25.55
C PRO A 74 -4.69 -7.76 -24.75
N SER A 75 -4.41 -6.60 -25.34
CA SER A 75 -4.49 -5.30 -24.68
C SER A 75 -5.81 -5.09 -23.91
N GLY A 76 -5.70 -4.70 -22.63
CA GLY A 76 -6.81 -4.41 -21.73
C GLY A 76 -7.54 -5.62 -21.18
N THR A 77 -7.05 -6.86 -21.43
CA THR A 77 -7.74 -8.08 -20.99
C THR A 77 -7.23 -8.65 -19.67
N ALA A 78 -6.13 -8.14 -19.14
CA ALA A 78 -5.49 -8.68 -17.93
C ALA A 78 -5.22 -7.59 -16.87
N GLY A 79 -4.25 -6.71 -17.09
CA GLY A 79 -3.84 -5.71 -16.11
C GLY A 79 -4.94 -4.71 -15.75
N ARG A 80 -5.70 -4.23 -16.74
CA ARG A 80 -6.83 -3.33 -16.50
C ARG A 80 -7.94 -3.95 -15.65
N PRO A 81 -8.41 -5.19 -15.90
CA PRO A 81 -9.31 -5.91 -15.02
C PRO A 81 -8.82 -6.04 -13.58
N ILE A 82 -7.52 -6.32 -13.37
CA ILE A 82 -6.93 -6.37 -12.02
C ILE A 82 -7.03 -5.01 -11.34
N LEU A 83 -6.63 -3.93 -12.04
CA LEU A 83 -6.69 -2.56 -11.51
C LEU A 83 -8.13 -2.18 -11.10
N ASN A 84 -9.11 -2.50 -11.94
CA ASN A 84 -10.51 -2.21 -11.65
C ASN A 84 -10.99 -2.88 -10.36
N VAL A 85 -10.56 -4.11 -10.06
CA VAL A 85 -10.89 -4.78 -8.79
C VAL A 85 -10.33 -3.99 -7.60
N LEU A 86 -9.07 -3.57 -7.64
CA LEU A 86 -8.46 -2.78 -6.57
C LEU A 86 -9.19 -1.45 -6.32
N GLN A 87 -9.55 -0.73 -7.39
CA GLN A 87 -10.29 0.53 -7.31
C GLN A 87 -11.67 0.33 -6.68
N HIS A 88 -12.45 -0.66 -7.17
CA HIS A 88 -13.80 -0.92 -6.63
C HIS A 88 -13.81 -1.38 -5.18
N LYS A 89 -12.71 -1.94 -4.67
CA LYS A 89 -12.58 -2.37 -3.27
C LYS A 89 -11.96 -1.32 -2.36
N SER A 90 -11.61 -0.14 -2.90
CA SER A 90 -10.95 0.95 -2.18
C SER A 90 -9.70 0.48 -1.44
N ILE A 91 -8.87 -0.36 -2.10
CA ILE A 91 -7.63 -0.89 -1.57
C ILE A 91 -6.46 -0.15 -2.22
N GLY A 92 -5.66 0.52 -1.41
CA GLY A 92 -4.44 1.22 -1.83
C GLY A 92 -3.18 0.61 -1.22
N ASN A 93 -2.02 1.13 -1.64
CA ASN A 93 -0.71 0.63 -1.23
C ASN A 93 -0.55 -0.89 -1.45
N VAL A 94 -0.92 -1.36 -2.63
CA VAL A 94 -0.99 -2.77 -2.98
C VAL A 94 -0.61 -3.00 -4.43
N ILE A 95 0.01 -4.14 -4.72
CA ILE A 95 0.12 -4.72 -6.05
C ILE A 95 -0.55 -6.09 -6.06
N ILE A 96 -1.30 -6.40 -7.13
CA ILE A 96 -1.71 -7.77 -7.46
C ILE A 96 -1.00 -8.20 -8.75
N ILE A 97 -0.39 -9.38 -8.72
CA ILE A 97 0.30 -10.00 -9.86
C ILE A 97 -0.37 -11.34 -10.11
N VAL A 98 -0.80 -11.59 -11.34
CA VAL A 98 -1.42 -12.85 -11.74
C VAL A 98 -0.50 -13.56 -12.72
N VAL A 99 0.04 -14.69 -12.30
CA VAL A 99 0.81 -15.60 -13.11
C VAL A 99 -0.15 -16.56 -13.82
N ARG A 100 -0.01 -16.71 -15.13
CA ARG A 100 -0.88 -17.59 -15.90
C ARG A 100 -0.12 -18.69 -16.64
N TYR A 101 -0.62 -19.92 -16.50
CA TYR A 101 -0.29 -21.07 -17.35
C TYR A 101 -1.44 -21.39 -18.29
N PHE A 102 -1.15 -21.46 -19.60
CA PHE A 102 -2.14 -21.75 -20.60
C PHE A 102 -2.49 -23.25 -20.63
N GLY A 103 -3.77 -23.59 -20.50
CA GLY A 103 -4.26 -24.96 -20.47
C GLY A 103 -4.69 -25.55 -21.82
N GLY A 104 -4.31 -24.93 -22.94
CA GLY A 104 -4.65 -25.44 -24.28
C GLY A 104 -6.00 -25.01 -24.83
N ILE A 105 -6.87 -24.37 -24.01
CA ILE A 105 -8.18 -23.88 -24.42
C ILE A 105 -8.19 -22.36 -24.41
N LYS A 106 -8.44 -21.72 -25.55
CA LYS A 106 -8.53 -20.26 -25.65
C LYS A 106 -9.76 -19.74 -24.92
N LEU A 107 -9.58 -18.75 -24.04
CA LEU A 107 -10.65 -18.12 -23.28
C LEU A 107 -11.39 -17.03 -24.08
N GLY A 108 -10.71 -16.42 -25.07
CA GLY A 108 -11.18 -15.21 -25.76
C GLY A 108 -11.05 -13.97 -24.87
N ALA A 109 -11.15 -12.77 -25.45
CA ALA A 109 -10.94 -11.51 -24.73
C ALA A 109 -11.87 -11.36 -23.51
N GLY A 110 -13.18 -11.56 -23.65
CA GLY A 110 -14.13 -11.51 -22.55
C GLY A 110 -13.90 -12.60 -21.49
N GLY A 111 -13.39 -13.77 -21.89
CA GLY A 111 -13.01 -14.85 -20.97
C GLY A 111 -11.78 -14.49 -20.15
N LEU A 112 -10.76 -13.90 -20.79
CA LEU A 112 -9.56 -13.41 -20.13
C LEU A 112 -9.89 -12.32 -19.11
N THR A 113 -10.66 -11.32 -19.52
CA THR A 113 -11.09 -10.22 -18.62
C THR A 113 -11.75 -10.75 -17.35
N ARG A 114 -12.68 -11.71 -17.50
CA ARG A 114 -13.33 -12.33 -16.33
C ARG A 114 -12.37 -13.18 -15.50
N ALA A 115 -11.43 -13.88 -16.14
CA ALA A 115 -10.48 -14.74 -15.46
C ALA A 115 -9.49 -13.90 -14.61
N TYR A 116 -8.93 -12.82 -15.17
CA TYR A 116 -8.02 -11.94 -14.44
C TYR A 116 -8.74 -11.17 -13.32
N ALA A 117 -9.93 -10.63 -13.58
CA ALA A 117 -10.74 -9.99 -12.53
C ALA A 117 -11.13 -11.00 -11.42
N GLY A 118 -11.53 -12.22 -11.78
CA GLY A 118 -11.84 -13.28 -10.82
C GLY A 118 -10.63 -13.70 -9.99
N SER A 119 -9.45 -13.77 -10.60
CA SER A 119 -8.20 -14.10 -9.92
C SER A 119 -7.79 -12.99 -8.94
N ALA A 120 -7.91 -11.73 -9.34
CA ALA A 120 -7.68 -10.58 -8.46
C ALA A 120 -8.69 -10.57 -7.31
N GLN A 121 -9.97 -10.83 -7.57
CA GLN A 121 -10.99 -10.93 -6.52
C GLN A 121 -10.70 -12.07 -5.54
N ALA A 122 -10.28 -13.24 -6.02
CA ALA A 122 -9.90 -14.36 -5.15
C ALA A 122 -8.74 -14.00 -4.22
N ALA A 123 -7.73 -13.24 -4.72
CA ALA A 123 -6.67 -12.74 -3.86
C ALA A 123 -7.21 -11.72 -2.84
N VAL A 124 -8.12 -10.84 -3.23
CA VAL A 124 -8.75 -9.86 -2.32
C VAL A 124 -9.54 -10.58 -1.21
N ASP A 125 -10.23 -11.67 -1.51
CA ASP A 125 -11.00 -12.44 -0.54
C ASP A 125 -10.12 -13.08 0.55
N GLU A 126 -8.83 -13.31 0.26
CA GLU A 126 -7.83 -13.80 1.23
C GLU A 126 -7.14 -12.68 2.03
N MET A 127 -7.39 -11.41 1.71
CA MET A 127 -6.71 -10.28 2.34
C MET A 127 -7.20 -10.02 3.77
N VAL A 128 -6.25 -9.80 4.67
CA VAL A 128 -6.50 -9.11 5.93
C VAL A 128 -6.24 -7.62 5.69
N LEU A 129 -7.30 -6.84 5.68
CA LEU A 129 -7.22 -5.40 5.42
C LEU A 129 -7.16 -4.60 6.72
N LEU A 130 -6.39 -3.53 6.70
CA LEU A 130 -6.26 -2.55 7.78
C LEU A 130 -6.60 -1.15 7.25
N PRO A 131 -7.22 -0.30 8.09
CA PRO A 131 -7.32 1.11 7.75
C PRO A 131 -5.92 1.70 7.55
N TYR A 132 -5.70 2.41 6.46
CA TYR A 132 -4.48 3.18 6.28
C TYR A 132 -4.60 4.51 7.01
N VAL A 133 -3.64 4.76 7.89
CA VAL A 133 -3.51 6.02 8.62
C VAL A 133 -2.26 6.72 8.09
N PRO A 134 -2.40 7.84 7.36
CA PRO A 134 -1.24 8.63 6.97
C PRO A 134 -0.48 9.09 8.20
N MET A 135 0.83 8.83 8.24
CA MET A 135 1.72 9.24 9.33
C MET A 135 2.65 10.35 8.83
N ALA A 136 2.91 11.32 9.67
CA ALA A 136 3.89 12.38 9.40
C ALA A 136 4.92 12.47 10.51
N GLN A 137 6.13 12.88 10.12
CA GLN A 137 7.21 13.20 11.06
C GLN A 137 7.28 14.71 11.25
N VAL A 138 7.29 15.15 12.51
CA VAL A 138 7.42 16.56 12.91
C VAL A 138 8.51 16.72 13.97
N GLN A 139 9.01 17.92 14.14
CA GLN A 139 9.93 18.27 15.24
C GLN A 139 9.21 19.13 16.28
N ILE A 140 9.43 18.83 17.55
CA ILE A 140 8.97 19.63 18.69
C ILE A 140 10.18 20.25 19.34
N ILE A 141 10.26 21.58 19.37
CA ILE A 141 11.30 22.32 20.10
C ILE A 141 10.68 22.80 21.42
N ALA A 142 11.27 22.41 22.54
CA ALA A 142 10.75 22.69 23.87
C ALA A 142 11.86 23.09 24.84
N GLU A 143 11.50 23.77 25.91
CA GLU A 143 12.39 23.99 27.05
C GLU A 143 12.54 22.68 27.84
N PHE A 144 13.65 22.51 28.55
CA PHE A 144 13.89 21.33 29.38
C PHE A 144 12.78 21.09 30.41
N ALA A 145 12.21 22.18 30.95
CA ALA A 145 11.15 22.12 31.94
C ALA A 145 9.83 21.55 31.39
N THR A 146 9.57 21.66 30.07
CA THR A 146 8.33 21.25 29.43
C THR A 146 8.50 19.94 28.62
N GLU A 147 9.70 19.37 28.57
CA GLU A 147 9.98 18.12 27.83
C GLU A 147 9.02 16.97 28.23
N ALA A 148 8.82 16.77 29.55
CA ALA A 148 7.96 15.70 30.03
C ALA A 148 6.50 15.88 29.57
N GLN A 149 6.01 17.11 29.50
CA GLN A 149 4.69 17.43 28.98
C GLN A 149 4.59 17.16 27.48
N CYS A 150 5.62 17.52 26.71
CA CYS A 150 5.66 17.22 25.27
C CYS A 150 5.62 15.70 25.00
N ARG A 151 6.39 14.91 25.75
CA ARG A 151 6.39 13.45 25.66
C ARG A 151 5.01 12.86 25.96
N TYR A 152 4.40 13.32 27.04
CA TYR A 152 3.06 12.87 27.43
C TYR A 152 2.02 13.17 26.34
N VAL A 153 2.03 14.37 25.75
CA VAL A 153 1.07 14.75 24.69
C VAL A 153 1.27 13.92 23.44
N VAL A 154 2.52 13.64 23.03
CA VAL A 154 2.83 12.79 21.89
C VAL A 154 2.31 11.36 22.12
N GLU A 155 2.58 10.77 23.28
CA GLU A 155 2.13 9.42 23.63
C GLU A 155 0.59 9.34 23.69
N ASP A 156 -0.09 10.33 24.31
CA ASP A 156 -1.55 10.39 24.42
C ASP A 156 -2.26 10.54 23.06
N LEU A 157 -1.58 11.12 22.06
CA LEU A 157 -2.03 11.18 20.66
C LEU A 157 -1.64 9.93 19.84
N GLY A 158 -1.05 8.91 20.49
CA GLY A 158 -0.61 7.68 19.81
C GLY A 158 0.62 7.87 18.92
N GLY A 159 1.35 8.97 19.09
CA GLY A 159 2.61 9.23 18.40
C GLY A 159 3.79 8.48 19.00
N HIS A 160 4.87 8.42 18.25
CA HIS A 160 6.13 7.82 18.65
C HIS A 160 7.26 8.85 18.60
N ILE A 161 8.17 8.82 19.60
CA ILE A 161 9.37 9.64 19.60
C ILE A 161 10.50 8.86 18.95
N ASP A 162 10.93 9.33 17.78
CA ASP A 162 11.95 8.66 16.96
C ASP A 162 13.37 9.02 17.44
N ASP A 163 13.58 10.31 17.81
CA ASP A 163 14.88 10.83 18.25
C ASP A 163 14.73 12.00 19.20
N VAL A 164 15.75 12.23 20.02
CA VAL A 164 15.83 13.35 20.96
C VAL A 164 17.22 13.97 20.94
N THR A 165 17.29 15.25 20.63
CA THR A 165 18.54 16.02 20.64
C THR A 165 18.51 17.10 21.72
N TYR A 166 19.54 17.14 22.54
CA TYR A 166 19.74 18.14 23.59
C TYR A 166 20.76 19.18 23.19
N SER A 167 20.37 20.46 23.25
CA SER A 167 21.28 21.61 23.00
C SER A 167 20.94 22.75 23.96
N LYS A 168 20.66 23.94 23.47
CA LYS A 168 20.09 25.03 24.29
C LYS A 168 18.62 24.78 24.66
N GLN A 169 17.97 23.97 23.87
CA GLN A 169 16.61 23.49 24.01
C GLN A 169 16.60 21.99 23.70
N VAL A 170 15.48 21.33 23.98
CA VAL A 170 15.22 19.94 23.60
C VAL A 170 14.52 19.94 22.25
N THR A 171 15.01 19.14 21.31
CA THR A 171 14.32 18.84 20.03
C THR A 171 13.90 17.38 20.03
N LEU A 172 12.59 17.14 19.95
CA LEU A 172 12.00 15.81 19.80
C LEU A 172 11.61 15.62 18.33
N THR A 173 12.12 14.60 17.67
CA THR A 173 11.62 14.15 16.36
C THR A 173 10.55 13.10 16.63
N VAL A 174 9.34 13.34 16.16
CA VAL A 174 8.18 12.48 16.46
C VAL A 174 7.42 12.12 15.22
N THR A 175 6.91 10.89 15.15
CA THR A 175 6.00 10.39 14.12
C THR A 175 4.62 10.17 14.73
N LEU A 176 3.60 10.77 14.11
CA LEU A 176 2.19 10.63 14.52
C LEU A 176 1.26 10.68 13.31
N ALA A 177 -0.03 10.37 13.51
CA ALA A 177 -1.01 10.48 12.46
C ALA A 177 -1.13 11.94 11.96
N GLU A 178 -1.11 12.15 10.64
CA GLU A 178 -1.24 13.50 10.03
C GLU A 178 -2.47 14.24 10.56
N ALA A 179 -3.57 13.53 10.76
CA ALA A 179 -4.81 14.09 11.28
C ALA A 179 -4.70 14.65 12.72
N ASP A 180 -3.67 14.27 13.48
CA ASP A 180 -3.47 14.69 14.86
C ASP A 180 -2.44 15.82 15.01
N ILE A 181 -1.81 16.28 13.91
CA ILE A 181 -0.79 17.35 13.94
C ILE A 181 -1.38 18.64 14.50
N ASP A 182 -2.57 19.06 14.07
CA ASP A 182 -3.19 20.30 14.55
C ASP A 182 -3.53 20.18 16.04
N ARG A 183 -4.03 19.03 16.50
CA ARG A 183 -4.26 18.77 17.93
C ARG A 183 -2.95 18.80 18.74
N LEU A 184 -1.87 18.28 18.18
CA LEU A 184 -0.53 18.37 18.79
C LEU A 184 -0.12 19.84 18.97
N LYS A 185 -0.25 20.65 17.90
CA LYS A 185 0.08 22.09 17.94
C LYS A 185 -0.77 22.83 19.01
N GLU A 186 -2.07 22.58 19.04
CA GLU A 186 -2.98 23.20 20.01
C GLU A 186 -2.60 22.84 21.45
N ARG A 187 -2.33 21.56 21.72
CA ARG A 187 -2.00 21.08 23.07
C ARG A 187 -0.62 21.53 23.55
N LEU A 188 0.32 21.78 22.63
CA LEU A 188 1.69 22.24 22.96
C LEU A 188 1.89 23.74 22.79
N ALA A 189 0.86 24.53 22.54
CA ALA A 189 0.99 25.95 22.24
C ALA A 189 1.79 26.76 23.29
N MET A 190 1.78 26.32 24.56
CA MET A 190 2.52 26.97 25.67
C MET A 190 3.80 26.22 26.07
N ASP A 191 3.97 24.97 25.66
CA ASP A 191 5.00 24.06 26.16
C ASP A 191 6.08 23.74 25.11
N GLY A 192 5.76 23.89 23.82
CA GLY A 192 6.70 23.60 22.74
C GLY A 192 6.24 24.13 21.39
N ARG A 193 7.19 24.33 20.48
CA ARG A 193 6.95 24.73 19.10
C ARG A 193 7.03 23.53 18.17
N VAL A 194 5.94 23.23 17.48
CA VAL A 194 5.89 22.16 16.47
C VAL A 194 6.31 22.70 15.11
N LEU A 195 7.29 22.05 14.49
CA LEU A 195 7.76 22.32 13.13
C LEU A 195 7.46 21.11 12.25
N GLU A 196 6.78 21.32 11.14
CA GLU A 196 6.61 20.28 10.12
C GLU A 196 7.92 20.13 9.34
N SER A 197 8.33 18.89 9.06
CA SER A 197 9.44 18.63 8.13
C SER A 197 9.00 19.02 6.72
N PRO A 198 9.86 19.68 5.93
CA PRO A 198 9.56 20.11 4.58
C PRO A 198 9.27 18.94 3.62
#